data_3c415c34df10de738a293fd6bb5b70cf
#
_entry.id   3c415c34df10de738a293fd6bb5b70cf
#
_cell.length_a   1.000
_cell.length_b   1.000
_cell.length_c   1.000
_cell.angle_alpha   90.00
_cell.angle_beta   90.00
_cell.angle_gamma   90.00
#
_symmetry.space_group_name_H-M   'P 1'
#
loop_
_entity.id
_entity.type
_entity.pdbx_description
1 polymer ?
#
loop_
_entity_poly.entity_id
_entity_poly.type
_entity_poly.pdbx_seq_one_letter_code
_entity_poly.pdbx_strand_id
1 'polypeptide(L)'
;HYHLTDFDKKEMPSLDKYNHTIHSDDQSQSSFKPFEENQGSSSYPQGQCTWYVDQRMKQFGQYIHSNLGDAHHWNNRAAREGYQVSSTPKKHTAVVFEAGQLGADTQYGHVAFVEKVNADGSIIISESNVKGLGVISYRTIDADDASQLDYITGK
;
A
#
# COMPACT_ATOMS: atom_id res chain seq x y z
N HIS A 1 1.45 4.60 13.92
CA HIS A 1 1.74 5.47 13.64
C HIS A 1 2.89 6.14 12.90
N TYR A 2 3.03 6.05 11.73
CA TYR A 2 4.12 6.57 10.99
C TYR A 2 3.67 7.67 10.04
N HIS A 3 4.40 8.78 10.09
CA HIS A 3 4.11 9.90 9.23
C HIS A 3 5.21 10.08 8.21
N LEU A 4 5.03 9.50 7.07
CA LEU A 4 5.99 9.52 5.99
C LEU A 4 6.34 10.95 5.59
N THR A 5 5.34 11.85 5.61
CA THR A 5 5.56 13.24 5.25
C THR A 5 6.60 13.92 6.13
N ASP A 6 6.50 13.72 7.43
CA ASP A 6 7.44 14.35 8.36
C ASP A 6 8.83 13.77 8.18
N PHE A 7 8.90 12.49 8.03
CA PHE A 7 10.15 11.81 7.80
C PHE A 7 10.82 12.28 6.52
N ASP A 8 10.07 12.28 5.43
CA ASP A 8 10.63 12.55 4.12
C ASP A 8 11.16 13.95 3.97
N LYS A 9 10.48 14.93 4.55
CA LYS A 9 10.89 16.32 4.41
C LYS A 9 12.19 16.62 5.10
N LYS A 10 12.57 15.84 6.10
CA LYS A 10 13.75 16.12 6.91
C LYS A 10 14.81 15.06 6.81
N GLU A 11 14.39 13.81 6.75
CA GLU A 11 15.28 12.68 6.92
C GLU A 11 15.59 11.96 5.63
N MET A 12 14.85 12.24 4.56
CA MET A 12 15.08 11.63 3.26
C MET A 12 15.42 12.64 2.20
N PRO A 13 16.68 13.12 2.17
CA PRO A 13 17.09 14.07 1.14
C PRO A 13 16.95 13.50 -0.26
N SER A 14 16.85 12.20 -0.39
CA SER A 14 16.63 11.54 -1.68
C SER A 14 15.17 11.52 -2.12
N LEU A 15 14.26 12.17 -1.40
CA LEU A 15 12.86 12.21 -1.79
C LEU A 15 12.66 12.71 -3.21
N ASP A 16 13.42 13.71 -3.64
CA ASP A 16 13.35 14.24 -5.00
C ASP A 16 13.63 13.17 -6.05
N LYS A 17 14.44 12.21 -5.70
CA LYS A 17 14.74 11.07 -6.56
C LYS A 17 13.50 10.25 -6.84
N TYR A 18 12.61 10.12 -5.86
CA TYR A 18 11.37 9.38 -6.03
C TYR A 18 10.27 10.20 -6.68
N ASN A 19 10.38 11.51 -6.67
CA ASN A 19 9.37 12.37 -7.29
C ASN A 19 9.28 12.18 -8.80
N HIS A 20 10.27 11.52 -9.40
CA HIS A 20 10.20 11.15 -10.80
C HIS A 20 9.31 9.95 -11.07
N THR A 21 9.11 9.10 -10.07
CA THR A 21 8.42 7.83 -10.22
C THR A 21 7.10 7.78 -9.47
N ILE A 22 6.87 8.67 -8.51
CA ILE A 22 5.65 8.68 -7.71
C ILE A 22 4.99 10.04 -7.80
N HIS A 23 3.68 10.02 -7.99
CA HIS A 23 2.88 11.22 -8.15
C HIS A 23 1.68 11.17 -7.22
N SER A 24 1.43 12.25 -6.48
CA SER A 24 0.15 12.45 -5.84
C SER A 24 -0.83 12.87 -6.92
N ASP A 25 -1.94 12.17 -7.02
CA ASP A 25 -2.90 12.45 -8.07
C ASP A 25 -4.31 12.50 -7.49
N ASP A 26 -4.78 13.72 -7.26
CA ASP A 26 -6.11 13.94 -6.72
C ASP A 26 -7.20 13.48 -7.68
N GLN A 27 -6.92 13.46 -8.98
CA GLN A 27 -7.89 13.02 -9.97
C GLN A 27 -8.12 11.52 -9.93
N SER A 28 -7.12 10.75 -9.52
CA SER A 28 -7.27 9.31 -9.34
C SER A 28 -8.34 9.00 -8.32
N GLN A 29 -8.48 9.83 -7.31
CA GLN A 29 -9.45 9.64 -6.25
C GLN A 29 -10.88 9.59 -6.77
N SER A 30 -11.23 10.42 -7.74
CA SER A 30 -12.59 10.45 -8.29
C SER A 30 -12.84 9.30 -9.27
N SER A 31 -11.80 8.63 -9.74
CA SER A 31 -11.91 7.53 -10.70
C SER A 31 -12.21 6.20 -10.05
N PHE A 32 -12.07 6.09 -8.72
CA PHE A 32 -12.19 4.83 -8.01
C PHE A 32 -13.37 4.84 -7.06
N LYS A 33 -13.86 3.63 -6.75
CA LYS A 33 -14.93 3.46 -5.79
C LYS A 33 -14.52 4.08 -4.46
N PRO A 34 -15.36 4.93 -3.84
CA PRO A 34 -15.02 5.54 -2.56
C PRO A 34 -14.76 4.48 -1.48
N PHE A 35 -13.84 4.79 -0.58
CA PHE A 35 -13.55 3.90 0.54
C PHE A 35 -14.72 3.90 1.54
N GLU A 36 -15.11 2.69 1.93
CA GLU A 36 -16.13 2.48 2.97
C GLU A 36 -15.49 1.72 4.12
N GLU A 37 -15.44 2.32 5.29
CA GLU A 37 -14.68 1.73 6.40
C GLU A 37 -15.36 0.59 7.13
N ASN A 38 -16.64 0.38 7.00
CA ASN A 38 -17.33 -0.64 7.77
C ASN A 38 -17.40 -1.99 7.06
N GLN A 39 -16.25 -2.57 6.78
CA GLN A 39 -16.15 -3.86 6.09
C GLN A 39 -15.94 -5.03 7.05
N GLY A 40 -16.37 -4.87 8.30
CA GLY A 40 -16.19 -5.85 9.34
C GLY A 40 -15.03 -5.50 10.27
N SER A 41 -14.80 -6.34 11.27
CA SER A 41 -13.73 -6.13 12.22
C SER A 41 -12.36 -6.31 11.57
N SER A 42 -11.37 -5.58 12.07
CA SER A 42 -9.99 -5.72 11.64
C SER A 42 -9.11 -5.90 12.86
N SER A 43 -8.11 -6.76 12.77
CA SER A 43 -7.13 -6.94 13.84
C SER A 43 -6.05 -5.89 13.84
N TYR A 44 -6.06 -4.98 12.87
CA TYR A 44 -5.05 -3.93 12.76
C TYR A 44 -5.54 -2.63 13.39
N PRO A 45 -4.63 -1.82 13.96
CA PRO A 45 -5.02 -0.54 14.54
C PRO A 45 -5.65 0.40 13.51
N GLN A 46 -6.81 0.97 13.85
CA GLN A 46 -7.55 1.84 12.96
C GLN A 46 -6.70 3.02 12.49
N GLY A 47 -6.80 3.35 11.22
CA GLY A 47 -6.12 4.47 10.61
C GLY A 47 -4.70 4.17 10.11
N GLN A 48 -4.15 3.02 10.47
CA GLN A 48 -2.83 2.60 10.01
C GLN A 48 -2.89 2.10 8.57
N CYS A 49 -1.73 2.02 7.92
CA CYS A 49 -1.69 1.52 6.54
C CYS A 49 -2.21 0.08 6.43
N THR A 50 -1.88 -0.77 7.40
CA THR A 50 -2.34 -2.15 7.43
C THR A 50 -3.85 -2.26 7.59
N TRP A 51 -4.43 -1.44 8.48
CA TRP A 51 -5.88 -1.41 8.67
C TRP A 51 -6.59 -0.98 7.38
N TYR A 52 -6.10 0.06 6.74
CA TYR A 52 -6.71 0.56 5.51
C TYR A 52 -6.73 -0.51 4.43
N VAL A 53 -5.58 -1.14 4.19
CA VAL A 53 -5.46 -2.16 3.14
C VAL A 53 -6.37 -3.35 3.43
N ASP A 54 -6.43 -3.79 4.69
CA ASP A 54 -7.32 -4.87 5.10
C ASP A 54 -8.78 -4.52 4.79
N GLN A 55 -9.24 -3.32 5.18
CA GLN A 55 -10.61 -2.87 4.92
C GLN A 55 -10.87 -2.68 3.43
N ARG A 56 -9.91 -2.09 2.71
CA ARG A 56 -10.08 -1.82 1.28
C ARG A 56 -10.16 -3.11 0.47
N MET A 57 -9.35 -4.10 0.80
CA MET A 57 -9.41 -5.41 0.15
C MET A 57 -10.76 -6.08 0.37
N LYS A 58 -11.28 -6.03 1.59
CA LYS A 58 -12.60 -6.60 1.91
C LYS A 58 -13.70 -5.96 1.07
N GLN A 59 -13.58 -4.68 0.79
CA GLN A 59 -14.54 -3.95 -0.02
C GLN A 59 -14.65 -4.53 -1.44
N PHE A 60 -13.59 -5.18 -1.91
CA PHE A 60 -13.55 -5.82 -3.22
C PHE A 60 -13.60 -7.35 -3.14
N GLY A 61 -14.04 -7.89 -1.99
CA GLY A 61 -14.19 -9.33 -1.84
C GLY A 61 -12.89 -10.09 -1.66
N GLN A 62 -11.83 -9.40 -1.29
CA GLN A 62 -10.52 -9.99 -1.04
C GLN A 62 -10.28 -10.04 0.46
N TYR A 63 -10.02 -11.22 0.99
CA TYR A 63 -9.93 -11.38 2.44
C TYR A 63 -8.57 -11.91 2.87
N ILE A 64 -8.01 -11.30 3.91
CA ILE A 64 -6.83 -11.79 4.61
C ILE A 64 -7.32 -12.19 5.99
N HIS A 65 -7.34 -13.50 6.25
CA HIS A 65 -7.96 -14.06 7.45
C HIS A 65 -7.04 -14.07 8.66
N SER A 66 -5.73 -13.91 8.44
CA SER A 66 -4.73 -13.92 9.51
C SER A 66 -4.19 -12.53 9.73
N ASN A 67 -3.72 -12.25 10.96
CA ASN A 67 -2.99 -11.03 11.20
C ASN A 67 -1.56 -11.22 10.68
N LEU A 68 -1.17 -10.44 9.67
CA LEU A 68 0.14 -10.56 9.04
C LEU A 68 1.22 -9.69 9.72
N GLY A 69 0.84 -8.97 10.78
CA GLY A 69 1.79 -8.17 11.55
C GLY A 69 2.10 -6.83 10.90
N ASP A 70 3.32 -6.34 11.14
CA ASP A 70 3.77 -5.08 10.56
C ASP A 70 3.86 -5.18 9.05
N ALA A 71 3.76 -4.05 8.36
CA ALA A 71 3.68 -4.01 6.91
C ALA A 71 4.82 -4.79 6.23
N HIS A 72 6.05 -4.62 6.69
CA HIS A 72 7.19 -5.29 6.07
C HIS A 72 7.23 -6.81 6.26
N HIS A 73 6.36 -7.36 7.10
CA HIS A 73 6.24 -8.81 7.29
C HIS A 73 5.13 -9.42 6.43
N TRP A 74 4.31 -8.60 5.82
CA TRP A 74 3.11 -9.09 5.13
C TRP A 74 3.43 -10.10 4.03
N ASN A 75 4.44 -9.81 3.20
CA ASN A 75 4.77 -10.70 2.08
C ASN A 75 5.22 -12.08 2.56
N ASN A 76 6.14 -12.12 3.52
CA ASN A 76 6.66 -13.40 4.03
C ASN A 76 5.59 -14.19 4.78
N ARG A 77 4.81 -13.50 5.62
CA ARG A 77 3.77 -14.17 6.40
C ARG A 77 2.62 -14.64 5.52
N ALA A 78 2.25 -13.85 4.52
CA ALA A 78 1.21 -14.25 3.59
C ALA A 78 1.61 -15.50 2.80
N ALA A 79 2.85 -15.55 2.33
CA ALA A 79 3.35 -16.73 1.63
C ALA A 79 3.30 -17.97 2.52
N ARG A 80 3.66 -17.81 3.79
CA ARG A 80 3.67 -18.89 4.76
C ARG A 80 2.25 -19.39 5.07
N GLU A 81 1.27 -18.47 5.03
CA GLU A 81 -0.14 -18.78 5.29
C GLU A 81 -0.88 -19.28 4.05
N GLY A 82 -0.20 -19.45 2.94
CA GLY A 82 -0.79 -20.00 1.74
C GLY A 82 -1.45 -19.00 0.80
N TYR A 83 -1.25 -17.69 1.02
CA TYR A 83 -1.72 -16.67 0.09
C TYR A 83 -0.79 -16.61 -1.11
N GLN A 84 -1.35 -16.21 -2.26
CA GLN A 84 -0.54 -15.98 -3.44
C GLN A 84 0.24 -14.67 -3.28
N VAL A 85 1.56 -14.77 -3.39
CA VAL A 85 2.45 -13.61 -3.34
C VAL A 85 3.29 -13.61 -4.61
N SER A 86 3.28 -12.51 -5.34
CA SER A 86 3.98 -12.44 -6.62
C SER A 86 4.60 -11.07 -6.80
N SER A 87 5.57 -10.95 -7.71
CA SER A 87 6.17 -9.67 -8.05
C SER A 87 5.47 -9.00 -9.24
N THR A 88 4.41 -9.61 -9.76
CA THR A 88 3.64 -9.04 -10.87
C THR A 88 2.48 -8.23 -10.31
N PRO A 89 2.37 -6.95 -10.67
CA PRO A 89 1.26 -6.11 -10.22
C PRO A 89 -0.09 -6.69 -10.61
N LYS A 90 -1.04 -6.59 -9.69
CA LYS A 90 -2.40 -7.07 -9.91
C LYS A 90 -3.38 -6.16 -9.20
N LYS A 91 -4.47 -5.83 -9.88
CA LYS A 91 -5.52 -4.96 -9.35
C LYS A 91 -6.15 -5.57 -8.10
N HIS A 92 -6.46 -4.73 -7.13
CA HIS A 92 -7.14 -5.07 -5.87
C HIS A 92 -6.33 -5.99 -4.95
N THR A 93 -5.03 -5.96 -5.09
CA THR A 93 -4.14 -6.69 -4.19
C THR A 93 -3.47 -5.73 -3.21
N ALA A 94 -2.89 -6.28 -2.15
CA ALA A 94 -2.02 -5.52 -1.27
C ALA A 94 -0.62 -5.48 -1.89
N VAL A 95 -0.01 -4.31 -1.92
CA VAL A 95 1.37 -4.15 -2.36
C VAL A 95 2.23 -3.82 -1.16
N VAL A 96 3.35 -4.53 -1.02
CA VAL A 96 4.21 -4.48 0.15
C VAL A 96 5.51 -3.76 -0.19
N PHE A 97 5.85 -2.77 0.64
CA PHE A 97 7.10 -2.03 0.55
C PHE A 97 8.00 -2.46 1.70
N GLU A 98 9.23 -2.83 1.38
CA GLU A 98 10.21 -3.12 2.40
C GLU A 98 10.59 -1.84 3.15
N ALA A 99 11.19 -1.98 4.31
CA ALA A 99 11.61 -0.84 5.10
C ALA A 99 12.49 0.09 4.25
N GLY A 100 12.10 1.35 4.17
CA GLY A 100 12.82 2.37 3.42
C GLY A 100 12.58 2.40 1.92
N GLN A 101 11.85 1.43 1.38
CA GLN A 101 11.62 1.34 -0.06
C GLN A 101 10.58 2.38 -0.51
N LEU A 102 10.91 3.18 -1.52
CA LEU A 102 10.00 4.20 -2.08
C LEU A 102 9.37 5.10 -1.01
N GLY A 103 10.16 5.48 -0.02
CA GLY A 103 9.72 6.36 1.05
C GLY A 103 9.00 5.66 2.19
N ALA A 104 8.96 4.34 2.20
CA ALA A 104 8.33 3.58 3.28
C ALA A 104 9.09 3.76 4.59
N ASP A 105 8.39 3.54 5.70
CA ASP A 105 8.96 3.59 7.03
C ASP A 105 10.22 2.72 7.11
N THR A 106 11.30 3.27 7.67
CA THR A 106 12.59 2.57 7.72
C THR A 106 12.63 1.45 8.74
N GLN A 107 11.62 1.34 9.59
CA GLN A 107 11.52 0.29 10.59
C GLN A 107 10.42 -0.71 10.25
N TYR A 108 9.25 -0.22 9.85
CA TYR A 108 8.06 -1.06 9.71
C TYR A 108 7.66 -1.33 8.26
N GLY A 109 8.30 -0.67 7.31
CA GLY A 109 7.89 -0.77 5.92
C GLY A 109 6.54 -0.10 5.68
N HIS A 110 5.84 -0.53 4.63
CA HIS A 110 4.55 0.05 4.27
C HIS A 110 3.76 -0.94 3.45
N VAL A 111 2.44 -0.79 3.45
CA VAL A 111 1.55 -1.56 2.60
C VAL A 111 0.50 -0.62 2.01
N ALA A 112 0.13 -0.87 0.76
CA ALA A 112 -0.85 -0.07 0.06
C ALA A 112 -1.78 -0.99 -0.74
N PHE A 113 -2.83 -0.40 -1.30
CA PHE A 113 -3.82 -1.14 -2.08
C PHE A 113 -3.67 -0.76 -3.56
N VAL A 114 -3.64 -1.75 -4.45
CA VAL A 114 -3.53 -1.51 -5.88
C VAL A 114 -4.90 -1.22 -6.45
N GLU A 115 -5.14 0.03 -6.82
CA GLU A 115 -6.40 0.45 -7.42
C GLU A 115 -6.47 0.11 -8.90
N LYS A 116 -5.33 0.22 -9.59
CA LYS A 116 -5.28 0.02 -11.03
C LYS A 116 -3.88 -0.37 -11.48
N VAL A 117 -3.81 -1.23 -12.48
CA VAL A 117 -2.55 -1.52 -13.19
C VAL A 117 -2.70 -0.93 -14.59
N ASN A 118 -1.83 -0.01 -14.96
CA ASN A 118 -1.87 0.63 -16.25
C ASN A 118 -1.22 -0.26 -17.32
N ALA A 119 -1.51 0.04 -18.58
CA ALA A 119 -1.03 -0.77 -19.71
C ALA A 119 0.50 -0.83 -19.79
N ASP A 120 1.19 0.22 -19.30
CA ASP A 120 2.65 0.27 -19.30
C ASP A 120 3.29 -0.43 -18.11
N GLY A 121 2.48 -1.00 -17.21
CA GLY A 121 2.97 -1.68 -16.02
C GLY A 121 3.08 -0.79 -14.78
N SER A 122 2.83 0.51 -14.91
CA SER A 122 2.74 1.38 -13.74
C SER A 122 1.47 1.07 -12.98
N ILE A 123 1.43 1.44 -11.70
CA ILE A 123 0.27 1.18 -10.85
C ILE A 123 -0.20 2.46 -10.17
N ILE A 124 -1.50 2.53 -9.92
CA ILE A 124 -2.07 3.55 -9.06
C ILE A 124 -2.44 2.87 -7.75
N ILE A 125 -1.93 3.40 -6.66
CA ILE A 125 -2.19 2.86 -5.33
C ILE A 125 -2.95 3.86 -4.47
N SER A 126 -3.71 3.33 -3.53
CA SER A 126 -4.27 4.10 -2.43
C SER A 126 -3.63 3.62 -1.15
N GLU A 127 -3.43 4.52 -0.21
CA GLU A 127 -2.68 4.22 1.01
C GLU A 127 -3.13 5.13 2.14
N SER A 128 -2.92 4.68 3.36
CA SER A 128 -3.24 5.45 4.55
C SER A 128 -1.99 5.68 5.38
N ASN A 129 -2.03 6.74 6.19
CA ASN A 129 -0.96 7.07 7.14
C ASN A 129 0.35 7.52 6.50
N VAL A 130 0.28 8.00 5.27
CA VAL A 130 1.41 8.65 4.60
C VAL A 130 1.34 10.15 4.86
N LYS A 131 0.15 10.73 4.74
CA LYS A 131 -0.08 12.16 4.97
C LYS A 131 -0.78 12.44 6.29
N GLY A 132 -0.75 11.49 7.20
CA GLY A 132 -1.36 11.58 8.52
C GLY A 132 -2.18 10.35 8.82
N LEU A 133 -2.35 10.03 10.10
CA LEU A 133 -3.11 8.88 10.54
C LEU A 133 -4.55 8.96 10.03
N GLY A 134 -5.00 7.91 9.36
CA GLY A 134 -6.35 7.84 8.82
C GLY A 134 -6.56 8.62 7.53
N VAL A 135 -5.55 9.33 7.05
CA VAL A 135 -5.66 10.10 5.81
C VAL A 135 -5.32 9.18 4.63
N ILE A 136 -6.27 9.07 3.70
CA ILE A 136 -6.10 8.24 2.51
C ILE A 136 -5.55 9.12 1.40
N SER A 137 -4.52 8.66 0.72
CA SER A 137 -3.93 9.37 -0.39
C SER A 137 -3.63 8.41 -1.53
N TYR A 138 -3.37 8.96 -2.71
CA TYR A 138 -3.15 8.19 -3.94
C TYR A 138 -1.83 8.59 -4.55
N ARG A 139 -1.16 7.64 -5.17
CA ARG A 139 0.02 7.94 -5.99
C ARG A 139 0.18 6.91 -7.10
N THR A 140 0.91 7.32 -8.14
CA THR A 140 1.27 6.45 -9.25
C THR A 140 2.71 6.02 -9.08
N ILE A 141 2.98 4.73 -9.25
CA ILE A 141 4.32 4.17 -9.18
C ILE A 141 4.68 3.67 -10.55
N ASP A 142 5.84 4.11 -11.07
CA ASP A 142 6.30 3.73 -12.40
C ASP A 142 6.51 2.22 -12.52
N ALA A 143 6.42 1.72 -13.73
CA ALA A 143 6.50 0.28 -14.02
C ALA A 143 7.77 -0.37 -13.46
N ASP A 144 8.92 0.29 -13.57
CA ASP A 144 10.18 -0.26 -13.09
C ASP A 144 10.16 -0.48 -11.59
N ASP A 145 9.66 0.51 -10.84
CA ASP A 145 9.55 0.39 -9.39
C ASP A 145 8.46 -0.60 -8.99
N ALA A 146 7.34 -0.60 -9.71
CA ALA A 146 6.24 -1.52 -9.44
C ALA A 146 6.69 -2.98 -9.58
N SER A 147 7.60 -3.27 -10.48
CA SER A 147 8.13 -4.62 -10.70
C SER A 147 9.06 -5.09 -9.57
N GLN A 148 9.45 -4.20 -8.67
CA GLN A 148 10.32 -4.53 -7.55
C GLN A 148 9.56 -4.78 -6.25
N LEU A 149 8.23 -4.73 -6.29
CA LEU A 149 7.39 -4.87 -5.11
C LEU A 149 6.72 -6.24 -5.09
N ASP A 150 6.23 -6.63 -3.92
CA ASP A 150 5.47 -7.87 -3.76
C ASP A 150 3.99 -7.57 -3.62
N TYR A 151 3.17 -8.41 -4.24
CA TYR A 151 1.72 -8.26 -4.30
C TYR A 151 1.04 -9.48 -3.69
N ILE A 152 0.10 -9.26 -2.78
CA ILE A 152 -0.61 -10.33 -2.07
C ILE A 152 -2.05 -10.36 -2.53
N THR A 153 -2.48 -11.51 -3.04
CA THR A 153 -3.88 -11.74 -3.40
C THR A 153 -4.61 -12.31 -2.18
N GLY A 154 -5.76 -11.73 -1.85
CA GLY A 154 -6.62 -12.23 -0.78
C GLY A 154 -7.37 -13.50 -1.21
N LYS A 155 -8.07 -14.07 -0.25
CA LYS A 155 -8.86 -15.30 -0.49
C LYS A 155 -10.34 -15.03 -0.53
#